data_c21c6cfdd12e944987c6cc6217433696
#
_entry.id   c21c6cfdd12e944987c6cc6217433696
#
_cell.length_a   1.000
_cell.length_b   1.000
_cell.length_c   1.000
_cell.angle_alpha   90.00
_cell.angle_beta   90.00
_cell.angle_gamma   90.00
#
_symmetry.space_group_name_H-M   'P 1'
#
loop_
_entity.id
_entity.type
_entity.pdbx_description
1 polymer ?
#
loop_
_entity_poly.entity_id
_entity_poly.type
_entity_poly.pdbx_seq_one_letter_code
_entity_poly.pdbx_strand_id
1 'polypeptide(L)'
;GLTGGSRPSGTLGSDSQRVYVDNPDNADNGWTLAIAATSGATAVWTDGGSNTYDFNDAGGSGCTDGADADLVGGQMTIDPASATTTTDYSGSSTTGITLLGSATAFVQATTDSITLVTAANTSADIWRGYFKSYTIYNTIPAEQAAAANTLGFTITVSAS
;
A
#
# COMPACT_ATOMS: atom_id res chain seq x y z
N GLY A 1 30.05 -2.62 9.77
CA GLY A 1 28.73 -2.00 9.71
C GLY A 1 28.22 -2.06 8.28
N LEU A 2 26.95 -2.35 8.09
CA LEU A 2 26.32 -2.23 6.78
C LEU A 2 26.26 -0.74 6.45
N THR A 3 27.05 -0.31 5.50
CA THR A 3 26.95 1.04 4.94
C THR A 3 25.81 1.03 3.92
N GLY A 4 24.63 1.38 4.35
CA GLY A 4 23.40 1.41 3.57
C GLY A 4 22.30 0.57 4.21
N GLY A 5 21.08 1.06 4.23
CA GLY A 5 19.91 0.35 4.69
C GLY A 5 19.61 -0.90 3.84
N SER A 6 18.83 -1.82 4.37
CA SER A 6 18.32 -2.95 3.59
C SER A 6 16.99 -2.59 2.95
N ARG A 7 16.66 -3.23 1.83
CA ARG A 7 15.38 -3.08 1.14
C ARG A 7 14.71 -4.44 0.95
N PRO A 8 14.25 -5.06 2.04
CA PRO A 8 13.50 -6.31 1.93
C PRO A 8 12.18 -6.09 1.18
N SER A 9 11.71 -7.14 0.52
CA SER A 9 10.40 -7.16 -0.12
C SER A 9 9.47 -8.15 0.59
N GLY A 10 8.19 -7.83 0.53
CA GLY A 10 7.10 -8.67 1.00
C GLY A 10 5.94 -8.62 0.01
N THR A 11 4.86 -9.28 0.35
CA THR A 11 3.67 -9.34 -0.50
C THR A 11 2.42 -9.00 0.32
N LEU A 12 1.61 -8.06 -0.19
CA LEU A 12 0.27 -7.80 0.30
C LEU A 12 -0.73 -8.61 -0.52
N GLY A 13 -1.55 -9.38 0.16
CA GLY A 13 -2.52 -10.27 -0.45
C GLY A 13 -1.91 -11.61 -0.89
N SER A 14 -2.58 -12.67 -0.54
CA SER A 14 -2.25 -14.07 -0.88
C SER A 14 -3.48 -14.80 -1.37
N ASP A 15 -3.36 -16.06 -1.71
CA ASP A 15 -4.53 -16.89 -2.08
C ASP A 15 -5.56 -17.05 -0.95
N SER A 16 -5.12 -16.94 0.29
CA SER A 16 -5.98 -17.02 1.48
C SER A 16 -6.36 -15.66 2.08
N GLN A 17 -5.67 -14.59 1.71
CA GLN A 17 -5.86 -13.23 2.24
C GLN A 17 -5.92 -12.23 1.08
N ARG A 18 -7.00 -12.27 0.33
CA ARG A 18 -7.21 -11.46 -0.88
C ARG A 18 -7.78 -10.10 -0.52
N VAL A 19 -7.46 -9.10 -1.34
CA VAL A 19 -8.19 -7.84 -1.34
C VAL A 19 -9.40 -8.02 -2.25
N TYR A 20 -10.55 -8.26 -1.65
CA TYR A 20 -11.80 -8.54 -2.36
C TYR A 20 -12.59 -7.26 -2.56
N VAL A 21 -13.11 -7.06 -3.76
CA VAL A 21 -14.00 -5.94 -4.10
C VAL A 21 -15.29 -6.50 -4.68
N ASP A 22 -16.40 -6.01 -4.16
CA ASP A 22 -17.74 -6.26 -4.67
C ASP A 22 -18.41 -4.91 -4.91
N ASN A 23 -18.60 -4.56 -6.18
CA ASN A 23 -19.32 -3.37 -6.61
C ASN A 23 -20.64 -3.81 -7.26
N PRO A 24 -21.77 -3.79 -6.53
CA PRO A 24 -23.07 -4.18 -7.04
C PRO A 24 -23.87 -3.01 -7.65
N ASP A 25 -23.26 -1.87 -7.86
CA ASP A 25 -23.95 -0.60 -8.09
C ASP A 25 -24.81 -0.58 -9.37
N ASN A 26 -24.45 -1.33 -10.38
CA ASN A 26 -25.15 -1.38 -11.67
C ASN A 26 -25.35 0.02 -12.31
N ALA A 27 -24.40 0.92 -12.07
CA ALA A 27 -24.34 2.26 -12.63
C ALA A 27 -22.99 2.44 -13.36
N ASP A 28 -23.00 3.26 -14.41
CA ASP A 28 -21.79 3.63 -15.19
C ASP A 28 -20.82 4.52 -14.36
N ASN A 29 -20.55 4.13 -13.14
CA ASN A 29 -19.62 4.80 -12.26
C ASN A 29 -18.32 4.01 -12.17
N GLY A 30 -17.21 4.73 -12.14
CA GLY A 30 -15.93 4.14 -11.79
C GLY A 30 -15.78 3.98 -10.28
N TRP A 31 -14.71 3.34 -9.86
CA TRP A 31 -14.30 3.26 -8.45
C TRP A 31 -12.79 3.21 -8.33
N THR A 32 -12.30 3.53 -7.15
CA THR A 32 -10.88 3.44 -6.81
C THR A 32 -10.69 2.58 -5.57
N LEU A 33 -9.57 1.86 -5.53
CA LEU A 33 -9.10 1.14 -4.36
C LEU A 33 -7.80 1.80 -3.90
N ALA A 34 -7.76 2.25 -2.67
CA ALA A 34 -6.59 2.91 -2.11
C ALA A 34 -6.20 2.32 -0.74
N ILE A 35 -4.94 2.47 -0.37
CA ILE A 35 -4.39 2.04 0.92
C ILE A 35 -3.73 3.21 1.63
N ALA A 36 -4.00 3.34 2.93
CA ALA A 36 -3.39 4.33 3.80
C ALA A 36 -3.17 3.75 5.20
N ALA A 37 -2.27 4.34 5.98
CA ALA A 37 -2.13 3.97 7.39
C ALA A 37 -3.41 4.30 8.17
N THR A 38 -3.91 3.36 8.96
CA THR A 38 -5.18 3.50 9.70
C THR A 38 -5.13 4.67 10.69
N SER A 39 -3.99 4.89 11.30
CA SER A 39 -3.79 5.97 12.28
C SER A 39 -3.28 7.28 11.66
N GLY A 40 -3.25 7.37 10.33
CA GLY A 40 -2.86 8.58 9.60
C GLY A 40 -1.39 8.65 9.22
N ALA A 41 -1.00 9.78 8.65
CA ALA A 41 0.31 10.01 8.05
C ALA A 41 1.48 10.03 9.06
N THR A 42 1.20 10.31 10.32
CA THR A 42 2.21 10.33 11.40
C THR A 42 2.29 9.02 12.18
N ALA A 43 1.62 7.95 11.67
CA ALA A 43 1.68 6.65 12.30
C ALA A 43 3.02 5.97 12.05
N VAL A 44 3.56 5.33 13.06
CA VAL A 44 4.79 4.54 12.97
C VAL A 44 4.50 3.05 13.23
N TRP A 45 5.31 2.18 12.69
CA TRP A 45 5.32 0.78 13.08
C TRP A 45 5.93 0.66 14.48
N THR A 46 5.37 -0.20 15.30
CA THR A 46 5.82 -0.40 16.68
C THR A 46 5.83 -1.87 17.06
N ASP A 47 6.74 -2.25 17.94
CA ASP A 47 6.77 -3.55 18.61
C ASP A 47 5.89 -3.58 19.88
N GLY A 48 5.17 -2.49 20.15
CA GLY A 48 4.41 -2.29 21.39
C GLY A 48 5.27 -1.84 22.57
N GLY A 49 6.57 -1.70 22.37
CA GLY A 49 7.55 -1.21 23.35
C GLY A 49 8.14 0.14 22.92
N SER A 50 9.46 0.20 22.88
CA SER A 50 10.21 1.43 22.56
C SER A 50 10.80 1.43 21.14
N ASN A 51 10.67 0.35 20.38
CA ASN A 51 11.18 0.32 19.02
C ASN A 51 10.09 0.71 18.03
N THR A 52 10.42 1.65 17.17
CA THR A 52 9.55 2.15 16.11
C THR A 52 10.29 2.09 14.78
N TYR A 53 9.52 2.06 13.69
CA TYR A 53 10.00 2.22 12.33
C TYR A 53 9.04 3.14 11.60
N ASP A 54 9.52 4.26 11.13
CA ASP A 54 8.75 5.14 10.27
C ASP A 54 8.74 4.60 8.84
N PHE A 55 7.58 4.55 8.21
CA PHE A 55 7.38 3.95 6.90
C PHE A 55 7.27 4.98 5.77
N ASN A 56 7.14 6.25 6.07
CA ASN A 56 6.90 7.32 5.12
C ASN A 56 7.84 8.52 5.28
N ASP A 57 8.89 8.37 6.09
CA ASP A 57 9.92 9.37 6.23
C ASP A 57 11.16 9.06 5.37
N ALA A 58 11.13 9.55 4.15
CA ALA A 58 12.17 9.38 3.16
C ALA A 58 13.26 10.43 3.28
N GLY A 59 13.88 10.57 4.43
CA GLY A 59 15.03 11.46 4.58
C GLY A 59 16.21 10.99 3.76
N GLY A 60 16.73 11.82 2.88
CA GLY A 60 17.99 11.75 2.15
C GLY A 60 18.46 10.38 1.70
N SER A 61 19.04 9.57 2.55
CA SER A 61 19.52 8.21 2.28
C SER A 61 18.62 7.11 2.87
N GLY A 62 17.42 7.44 3.30
CA GLY A 62 16.49 6.50 3.93
C GLY A 62 16.85 6.12 5.37
N CYS A 63 17.66 6.92 6.02
CA CYS A 63 18.17 6.65 7.37
C CYS A 63 18.16 7.89 8.26
N THR A 64 17.51 8.96 7.82
CA THR A 64 17.47 10.22 8.54
C THR A 64 16.03 10.64 8.67
N ASP A 65 15.64 10.97 9.86
CA ASP A 65 14.38 11.64 10.13
C ASP A 65 14.28 12.91 9.26
N GLY A 66 13.26 12.99 8.43
CA GLY A 66 13.12 14.08 7.46
C GLY A 66 11.92 14.97 7.72
N ALA A 67 10.83 14.43 8.24
CA ALA A 67 9.56 15.13 8.29
C ALA A 67 9.00 15.33 9.71
N ASP A 68 9.36 14.51 10.63
CA ASP A 68 8.97 14.64 12.04
C ASP A 68 10.18 14.53 12.98
N ALA A 69 9.98 14.47 14.26
CA ALA A 69 11.06 14.54 15.24
C ALA A 69 11.25 13.23 16.01
N ASP A 70 10.85 12.11 15.45
CA ASP A 70 10.98 10.82 16.13
C ASP A 70 12.33 10.13 15.93
N LEU A 71 13.16 10.66 15.03
CA LEU A 71 14.52 10.18 14.73
C LEU A 71 14.57 8.76 14.13
N VAL A 72 13.50 8.32 13.47
CA VAL A 72 13.38 6.99 12.89
C VAL A 72 13.01 7.09 11.41
N GLY A 73 13.97 7.26 10.55
CA GLY A 73 13.73 7.29 9.10
C GLY A 73 13.38 5.90 8.54
N GLY A 74 12.77 5.90 7.37
CA GLY A 74 12.44 4.70 6.62
C GLY A 74 11.47 4.99 5.49
N GLN A 75 11.19 3.99 4.66
CA GLN A 75 10.20 4.18 3.60
C GLN A 75 9.58 2.86 3.14
N MET A 76 8.27 2.82 3.10
CA MET A 76 7.53 1.75 2.45
C MET A 76 7.10 2.17 1.05
N THR A 77 7.26 1.24 0.12
CA THR A 77 6.86 1.40 -1.27
C THR A 77 5.93 0.25 -1.63
N ILE A 78 4.83 0.52 -2.31
CA ILE A 78 3.95 -0.50 -2.87
C ILE A 78 4.01 -0.43 -4.39
N ASP A 79 4.10 -1.59 -5.04
CA ASP A 79 4.02 -1.71 -6.49
C ASP A 79 2.64 -2.25 -6.90
N PRO A 80 1.70 -1.38 -7.29
CA PRO A 80 0.37 -1.81 -7.72
C PRO A 80 0.41 -2.66 -9.00
N ALA A 81 1.34 -2.38 -9.91
CA ALA A 81 1.45 -3.11 -11.17
C ALA A 81 1.89 -4.57 -11.00
N SER A 82 2.48 -4.92 -9.87
CA SER A 82 2.87 -6.30 -9.56
C SER A 82 1.70 -7.20 -9.19
N ALA A 83 0.54 -6.63 -8.86
CA ALA A 83 -0.62 -7.38 -8.42
C ALA A 83 -1.28 -8.16 -9.56
N THR A 84 -2.01 -9.19 -9.18
CA THR A 84 -2.87 -9.95 -10.09
C THR A 84 -4.33 -9.69 -9.78
N THR A 85 -5.13 -9.57 -10.84
CA THR A 85 -6.58 -9.40 -10.78
C THR A 85 -7.27 -10.70 -11.17
N THR A 86 -8.30 -11.09 -10.44
CA THR A 86 -9.16 -12.23 -10.79
C THR A 86 -10.60 -11.82 -10.61
N THR A 87 -11.43 -12.05 -11.62
CA THR A 87 -12.89 -11.85 -11.54
C THR A 87 -13.55 -13.11 -10.96
N ASP A 88 -14.59 -12.90 -10.17
CA ASP A 88 -15.31 -13.95 -9.41
C ASP A 88 -16.82 -13.93 -9.72
N TYR A 89 -17.22 -13.20 -10.75
CA TYR A 89 -18.58 -13.11 -11.23
C TYR A 89 -18.60 -13.19 -12.75
N SER A 90 -19.50 -13.97 -13.33
CA SER A 90 -19.53 -14.23 -14.77
C SER A 90 -19.77 -13.00 -15.65
N GLY A 91 -20.34 -11.93 -15.08
CA GLY A 91 -20.52 -10.63 -15.73
C GLY A 91 -19.33 -9.68 -15.58
N SER A 92 -18.39 -9.99 -14.69
CA SER A 92 -17.21 -9.14 -14.47
C SER A 92 -16.15 -9.42 -15.54
N SER A 93 -15.43 -8.36 -15.90
CA SER A 93 -14.25 -8.46 -16.77
C SER A 93 -13.14 -7.59 -16.21
N THR A 94 -11.93 -7.77 -16.73
CA THR A 94 -10.80 -6.88 -16.40
C THR A 94 -10.75 -5.63 -17.29
N THR A 95 -11.68 -5.50 -18.23
CA THR A 95 -11.80 -4.31 -19.07
C THR A 95 -12.09 -3.09 -18.20
N GLY A 96 -11.36 -2.01 -18.38
CA GLY A 96 -11.50 -0.79 -17.59
C GLY A 96 -10.89 -0.86 -16.18
N ILE A 97 -10.33 -2.01 -15.77
CA ILE A 97 -9.63 -2.14 -14.48
C ILE A 97 -8.14 -1.90 -14.72
N THR A 98 -7.59 -0.93 -14.03
CA THR A 98 -6.17 -0.55 -14.14
C THR A 98 -5.46 -0.72 -12.83
N LEU A 99 -4.43 -1.55 -12.81
CA LEU A 99 -3.44 -1.60 -11.73
C LEU A 99 -2.47 -0.45 -11.93
N LEU A 100 -2.40 0.46 -10.97
CA LEU A 100 -1.81 1.76 -11.19
C LEU A 100 -0.29 1.77 -11.05
N GLY A 101 0.34 2.00 -12.18
CA GLY A 101 1.65 2.60 -12.27
C GLY A 101 2.82 1.73 -11.80
N SER A 102 3.94 2.40 -11.70
CA SER A 102 5.16 1.90 -11.07
C SER A 102 5.06 1.98 -9.55
N ALA A 103 5.97 1.31 -8.87
CA ALA A 103 6.08 1.34 -7.43
C ALA A 103 6.03 2.77 -6.86
N THR A 104 5.12 3.01 -5.94
CA THR A 104 4.87 4.31 -5.30
C THR A 104 5.23 4.22 -3.83
N ALA A 105 6.02 5.17 -3.35
CA ALA A 105 6.42 5.24 -1.96
C ALA A 105 5.45 6.11 -1.14
N PHE A 106 5.24 5.74 0.12
CA PHE A 106 4.65 6.66 1.07
C PHE A 106 5.63 7.79 1.40
N VAL A 107 5.13 9.00 1.47
CA VAL A 107 5.89 10.20 1.84
C VAL A 107 4.96 11.08 2.67
N GLN A 108 5.31 11.30 3.93
CA GLN A 108 4.49 12.06 4.88
C GLN A 108 4.08 13.43 4.31
N ALA A 109 2.81 13.76 4.47
CA ALA A 109 2.18 14.99 3.98
C ALA A 109 2.22 15.18 2.44
N THR A 110 2.71 14.21 1.68
CA THR A 110 2.77 14.27 0.21
C THR A 110 2.07 13.07 -0.43
N THR A 111 2.35 11.86 0.05
CA THR A 111 1.77 10.61 -0.43
C THR A 111 1.33 9.79 0.78
N ASP A 112 0.25 10.22 1.42
CA ASP A 112 -0.31 9.57 2.62
C ASP A 112 -1.25 8.42 2.26
N SER A 113 -1.64 8.33 0.99
CA SER A 113 -2.47 7.26 0.43
C SER A 113 -1.95 6.86 -0.94
N ILE A 114 -1.96 5.57 -1.22
CA ILE A 114 -1.56 5.02 -2.52
C ILE A 114 -2.78 4.38 -3.18
N THR A 115 -3.11 4.82 -4.40
CA THR A 115 -4.14 4.18 -5.20
C THR A 115 -3.58 2.87 -5.78
N LEU A 116 -4.26 1.78 -5.48
CA LEU A 116 -3.88 0.43 -5.92
C LEU A 116 -4.53 0.05 -7.25
N VAL A 117 -5.81 0.45 -7.41
CA VAL A 117 -6.62 0.11 -8.58
C VAL A 117 -7.54 1.28 -8.91
N THR A 118 -7.74 1.52 -10.20
CA THR A 118 -8.83 2.36 -10.71
C THR A 118 -9.68 1.53 -11.66
N ALA A 119 -10.99 1.57 -11.46
CA ALA A 119 -11.96 1.11 -12.42
C ALA A 119 -12.56 2.33 -13.12
N ALA A 120 -12.48 2.34 -14.44
CA ALA A 120 -13.10 3.39 -15.25
C ALA A 120 -14.64 3.22 -15.27
N ASN A 121 -15.36 4.27 -15.63
CA ASN A 121 -16.79 4.20 -15.87
C ASN A 121 -17.20 3.27 -17.04
N THR A 122 -16.23 2.79 -17.82
CA THR A 122 -16.41 1.78 -18.86
C THR A 122 -16.14 0.35 -18.37
N SER A 123 -15.82 0.19 -17.08
CA SER A 123 -15.74 -1.13 -16.48
C SER A 123 -17.14 -1.75 -16.35
N ALA A 124 -17.21 -3.04 -16.03
CA ALA A 124 -18.52 -3.68 -15.82
C ALA A 124 -19.26 -3.01 -14.64
N ASP A 125 -20.53 -2.65 -14.86
CA ASP A 125 -21.41 -1.98 -13.88
C ASP A 125 -21.51 -2.78 -12.57
N ILE A 126 -21.62 -4.10 -12.70
CA ILE A 126 -21.50 -5.01 -11.56
C ILE A 126 -20.13 -5.68 -11.66
N TRP A 127 -19.26 -5.36 -10.73
CA TRP A 127 -17.93 -5.95 -10.70
C TRP A 127 -17.68 -6.67 -9.38
N ARG A 128 -17.25 -7.92 -9.48
CA ARG A 128 -16.83 -8.71 -8.34
C ARG A 128 -15.54 -9.42 -8.65
N GLY A 129 -14.58 -9.34 -7.75
CA GLY A 129 -13.31 -9.98 -7.91
C GLY A 129 -12.35 -9.67 -6.78
N TYR A 130 -11.09 -10.03 -6.98
CA TYR A 130 -10.06 -9.81 -5.99
C TYR A 130 -8.70 -9.48 -6.60
N PHE A 131 -7.90 -8.85 -5.79
CA PHE A 131 -6.51 -8.50 -6.06
C PHE A 131 -5.62 -9.19 -5.04
N LYS A 132 -4.44 -9.62 -5.47
CA LYS A 132 -3.42 -10.23 -4.62
C LYS A 132 -2.03 -9.99 -5.16
N SER A 133 -1.03 -10.29 -4.33
CA SER A 133 0.39 -10.28 -4.73
C SER A 133 0.94 -8.90 -5.06
N TYR A 134 0.41 -7.83 -4.42
CA TYR A 134 1.10 -6.54 -4.46
C TYR A 134 2.47 -6.66 -3.82
N THR A 135 3.52 -6.28 -4.53
CA THR A 135 4.86 -6.25 -3.96
C THR A 135 5.02 -5.02 -3.06
N ILE A 136 5.51 -5.25 -1.86
CA ILE A 136 5.86 -4.22 -0.90
C ILE A 136 7.38 -4.23 -0.72
N TYR A 137 7.98 -3.06 -0.70
CA TYR A 137 9.38 -2.86 -0.33
C TYR A 137 9.45 -1.96 0.90
N ASN A 138 10.35 -2.29 1.82
CA ASN A 138 10.66 -1.42 2.96
C ASN A 138 12.12 -1.03 2.91
N THR A 139 12.42 0.25 2.85
CA THR A 139 13.77 0.76 3.06
C THR A 139 13.98 0.89 4.56
N ILE A 140 14.85 0.04 5.10
CA ILE A 140 15.11 -0.03 6.55
C ILE A 140 16.49 0.59 6.81
N PRO A 141 16.58 1.60 7.67
CA PRO A 141 17.85 2.19 8.09
C PRO A 141 18.82 1.15 8.69
N ALA A 142 20.12 1.38 8.54
CA ALA A 142 21.13 0.46 9.06
C ALA A 142 21.14 0.42 10.60
N GLU A 143 20.78 1.51 11.24
CA GLU A 143 20.66 1.69 12.69
C GLU A 143 19.33 1.24 13.27
N GLN A 144 18.37 0.84 12.44
CA GLN A 144 17.06 0.38 12.89
C GLN A 144 17.19 -0.79 13.85
N ALA A 145 16.60 -0.69 15.01
CA ALA A 145 16.57 -1.77 15.99
C ALA A 145 15.84 -3.01 15.43
N ALA A 146 16.40 -4.19 15.69
CA ALA A 146 15.75 -5.43 15.29
C ALA A 146 14.55 -5.71 16.21
N ALA A 147 13.35 -5.54 15.66
CA ALA A 147 12.09 -5.76 16.36
C ALA A 147 11.01 -6.25 15.39
N ALA A 148 9.99 -6.91 15.94
CA ALA A 148 8.79 -7.31 15.19
C ALA A 148 7.78 -6.16 15.21
N ASN A 149 7.98 -5.17 14.38
CA ASN A 149 7.10 -4.00 14.30
C ASN A 149 5.83 -4.28 13.52
N THR A 150 4.72 -3.70 13.95
CA THR A 150 3.40 -3.79 13.30
C THR A 150 2.79 -2.41 13.09
N LEU A 151 2.04 -2.26 11.99
CA LEU A 151 1.22 -1.09 11.69
C LEU A 151 -0.06 -1.53 10.99
N GLY A 152 -1.18 -0.92 11.34
CA GLY A 152 -2.45 -1.13 10.67
C GLY A 152 -2.58 -0.28 9.40
N PHE A 153 -3.00 -0.91 8.30
CA PHE A 153 -3.41 -0.21 7.09
C PHE A 153 -4.90 -0.41 6.83
N THR A 154 -5.53 0.63 6.31
CA THR A 154 -6.91 0.60 5.84
C THR A 154 -6.92 0.61 4.32
N ILE A 155 -7.66 -0.33 3.73
CA ILE A 155 -7.91 -0.36 2.30
C ILE A 155 -9.35 0.13 2.10
N THR A 156 -9.51 1.15 1.27
CA THR A 156 -10.78 1.82 1.03
C THR A 156 -11.17 1.72 -0.44
N VAL A 157 -12.43 1.34 -0.70
CA VAL A 157 -13.07 1.48 -2.01
C VAL A 157 -13.89 2.76 -1.99
N SER A 158 -13.72 3.59 -3.01
CA SER A 158 -14.48 4.84 -3.18
C SER A 158 -15.10 4.86 -4.58
N ALA A 159 -16.37 5.24 -4.68
CA ALA A 159 -17.00 5.55 -5.96
C ALA A 159 -16.34 6.79 -6.59
N SER A 160 -16.29 6.83 -7.92
CA SER A 160 -15.73 7.94 -8.70
C SER A 160 -16.82 8.78 -9.31
#